data_9ac9a76ac3f1b58d34405aea711434b3
#
_entry.id   9ac9a76ac3f1b58d34405aea711434b3
#
_cell.length_a   1.000
_cell.length_b   1.000
_cell.length_c   1.000
_cell.angle_alpha   90.00
_cell.angle_beta   90.00
_cell.angle_gamma   90.00
#
_symmetry.space_group_name_H-M   'P 1'
#
loop_
_entity.id
_entity.type
_entity.pdbx_description
1 polymer ?
#
loop_
_entity_poly.entity_id
_entity_poly.type
_entity_poly.pdbx_seq_one_letter_code
_entity_poly.pdbx_strand_id
1 'polypeptide(L)'
;HVTDSAPQREVFTEILDMESYLKHPDSVAKYTTLALEKFPSDPEFYLRKGFGMFYFMEDYAGAEKEFLKALKLTRTDSLRSVIYGTLGDNRQKMEDGPGAYGYYRKGLKYDPDNSMILNNYSYYLSEKDEKLSLADKMSEKACELSPNNPTYLDTRAWVLFKLGRYEEAKTLMQQALALDQSGSDELFLHYGDILYALKDNFMAVFYWEKAREKGYDSEEIDKRLKQVETK
;
A
#
# COMPACT_ATOMS: atom_id res chain seq x y z
N HIS A 1 -0.74 19.32 37.51
CA HIS A 1 0.42 18.61 36.91
C HIS A 1 0.05 17.70 35.71
N VAL A 2 -1.13 17.86 35.08
CA VAL A 2 -1.55 17.09 33.90
C VAL A 2 -1.43 17.88 32.59
N THR A 3 -1.05 19.15 32.64
CA THR A 3 -1.18 20.09 31.53
C THR A 3 0.07 20.30 30.66
N ASP A 4 1.22 19.71 31.00
CA ASP A 4 2.47 19.98 30.27
C ASP A 4 2.91 18.89 29.26
N SER A 5 2.25 17.75 29.26
CA SER A 5 2.66 16.61 28.40
C SER A 5 2.01 16.62 27.00
N ALA A 6 0.77 17.12 26.90
CA ALA A 6 0.07 17.15 25.62
C ALA A 6 0.75 18.03 24.56
N PRO A 7 1.12 19.28 24.85
CA PRO A 7 1.85 20.12 23.90
C PRO A 7 3.19 19.51 23.47
N GLN A 8 3.91 18.86 24.39
CA GLN A 8 5.17 18.19 24.07
C GLN A 8 4.97 16.96 23.16
N ARG A 9 3.91 16.20 23.36
CA ARG A 9 3.56 15.06 22.49
C ARG A 9 3.28 15.52 21.06
N GLU A 10 2.49 16.58 20.91
CA GLU A 10 2.16 17.16 19.61
C GLU A 10 3.40 17.64 18.86
N VAL A 11 4.33 18.32 19.57
CA VAL A 11 5.61 18.75 18.97
C VAL A 11 6.42 17.58 18.42
N PHE A 12 6.50 16.45 19.15
CA PHE A 12 7.18 15.26 18.61
C PHE A 12 6.48 14.71 17.37
N THR A 13 5.13 14.69 17.36
CA THR A 13 4.35 14.24 16.22
C THR A 13 4.63 15.11 14.99
N GLU A 14 4.57 16.43 15.12
CA GLU A 14 4.85 17.38 14.04
C GLU A 14 6.28 17.26 13.50
N ILE A 15 7.27 17.15 14.40
CA ILE A 15 8.67 16.95 13.98
C ILE A 15 8.79 15.65 13.18
N LEU A 16 8.21 14.56 13.67
CA LEU A 16 8.30 13.27 13.00
C LEU A 16 7.57 13.25 11.66
N ASP A 17 6.44 13.94 11.53
CA ASP A 17 5.74 14.12 10.26
C ASP A 17 6.61 14.85 9.25
N MET A 18 7.24 15.96 9.68
CA MET A 18 8.11 16.74 8.82
C MET A 18 9.37 15.98 8.41
N GLU A 19 10.06 15.33 9.36
CA GLU A 19 11.29 14.57 9.07
C GLU A 19 11.03 13.35 8.19
N SER A 20 9.86 12.71 8.35
CA SER A 20 9.42 11.62 7.48
C SER A 20 9.11 12.12 6.06
N TYR A 21 8.43 13.27 5.93
CA TYR A 21 8.14 13.89 4.65
C TYR A 21 9.43 14.30 3.90
N LEU A 22 10.41 14.84 4.63
CA LEU A 22 11.72 15.22 4.09
C LEU A 22 12.63 14.01 3.83
N LYS A 23 12.21 12.80 4.19
CA LYS A 23 12.99 11.56 4.06
C LYS A 23 14.33 11.61 4.79
N HIS A 24 14.34 12.07 6.05
CA HIS A 24 15.50 12.12 6.92
C HIS A 24 15.50 10.96 7.93
N PRO A 25 15.99 9.75 7.58
CA PRO A 25 15.87 8.56 8.43
C PRO A 25 16.56 8.70 9.80
N ASP A 26 17.72 9.33 9.85
CA ASP A 26 18.46 9.54 11.10
C ASP A 26 17.70 10.43 12.08
N SER A 27 17.07 11.48 11.58
CA SER A 27 16.22 12.38 12.37
C SER A 27 14.96 11.65 12.86
N VAL A 28 14.32 10.86 12.01
CA VAL A 28 13.16 10.04 12.40
C VAL A 28 13.55 9.07 13.51
N ALA A 29 14.66 8.34 13.38
CA ALA A 29 15.15 7.42 14.41
C ALA A 29 15.48 8.13 15.74
N LYS A 30 16.15 9.29 15.67
CA LYS A 30 16.50 10.12 16.83
C LYS A 30 15.24 10.61 17.57
N TYR A 31 14.32 11.25 16.85
CA TYR A 31 13.15 11.86 17.48
C TYR A 31 12.13 10.82 17.96
N THR A 32 11.99 9.67 17.30
CA THR A 32 11.18 8.56 17.84
C THR A 32 11.76 8.00 19.13
N THR A 33 13.09 7.90 19.24
CA THR A 33 13.75 7.47 20.48
C THR A 33 13.47 8.44 21.63
N LEU A 34 13.67 9.73 21.40
CA LEU A 34 13.40 10.77 22.39
C LEU A 34 11.92 10.83 22.80
N ALA A 35 11.00 10.62 21.83
CA ALA A 35 9.58 10.56 22.11
C ALA A 35 9.24 9.36 22.99
N LEU A 36 9.81 8.17 22.73
CA LEU A 36 9.59 6.95 23.51
C LEU A 36 10.19 7.00 24.93
N GLU A 37 11.27 7.77 25.13
CA GLU A 37 11.79 8.06 26.49
C GLU A 37 10.78 8.85 27.33
N LYS A 38 10.07 9.79 26.71
CA LYS A 38 9.05 10.60 27.40
C LYS A 38 7.67 9.97 27.46
N PHE A 39 7.30 9.21 26.44
CA PHE A 39 5.99 8.61 26.25
C PHE A 39 6.08 7.10 25.99
N PRO A 40 6.62 6.30 26.94
CA PRO A 40 6.92 4.89 26.71
C PRO A 40 5.69 3.99 26.52
N SER A 41 4.50 4.49 26.78
CA SER A 41 3.23 3.77 26.62
C SER A 41 2.37 4.29 25.45
N ASP A 42 2.90 5.20 24.63
CA ASP A 42 2.18 5.73 23.48
C ASP A 42 2.37 4.82 22.26
N PRO A 43 1.31 4.16 21.77
CA PRO A 43 1.42 3.24 20.62
C PRO A 43 1.83 3.94 19.33
N GLU A 44 1.55 5.24 19.18
CA GLU A 44 1.86 5.98 17.96
C GLU A 44 3.37 6.09 17.72
N PHE A 45 4.17 6.32 18.77
CA PHE A 45 5.61 6.42 18.59
C PHE A 45 6.28 5.08 18.28
N TYR A 46 5.71 3.96 18.72
CA TYR A 46 6.13 2.64 18.27
C TYR A 46 5.78 2.39 16.80
N LEU A 47 4.60 2.84 16.35
CA LEU A 47 4.23 2.78 14.94
C LEU A 47 5.19 3.60 14.07
N ARG A 48 5.46 4.84 14.44
CA ARG A 48 6.38 5.72 13.72
C ARG A 48 7.80 5.15 13.65
N LYS A 49 8.27 4.53 14.75
CA LYS A 49 9.54 3.81 14.76
C LYS A 49 9.54 2.63 13.79
N GLY A 50 8.47 1.83 13.83
CA GLY A 50 8.27 0.72 12.90
C GLY A 50 8.23 1.19 11.44
N PHE A 51 7.53 2.28 11.13
CA PHE A 51 7.52 2.87 9.79
C PHE A 51 8.90 3.37 9.35
N GLY A 52 9.68 3.98 10.24
CA GLY A 52 11.06 4.37 9.95
C GLY A 52 11.91 3.16 9.55
N MET A 53 11.80 2.05 10.29
CA MET A 53 12.47 0.79 9.97
C MET A 53 11.99 0.19 8.65
N PHE A 54 10.68 0.23 8.39
CA PHE A 54 10.07 -0.33 7.19
C PHE A 54 10.47 0.43 5.91
N TYR A 55 10.30 1.77 5.91
CA TYR A 55 10.45 2.57 4.69
C TYR A 55 11.88 3.03 4.40
N PHE A 56 12.69 3.24 5.45
CA PHE A 56 14.02 3.81 5.28
C PHE A 56 15.16 2.81 5.47
N MET A 57 14.95 1.78 6.29
CA MET A 57 15.99 0.82 6.63
C MET A 57 15.76 -0.57 6.04
N GLU A 58 14.56 -0.82 5.50
CA GLU A 58 14.10 -2.14 5.05
C GLU A 58 14.27 -3.25 6.11
N ASP A 59 14.34 -2.84 7.39
CA ASP A 59 14.38 -3.77 8.53
C ASP A 59 12.96 -4.23 8.90
N TYR A 60 12.42 -5.11 8.09
CA TYR A 60 11.05 -5.63 8.27
C TYR A 60 10.89 -6.44 9.55
N ALA A 61 11.93 -7.14 10.00
CA ALA A 61 11.90 -7.89 11.24
C ALA A 61 11.90 -6.97 12.47
N GLY A 62 12.68 -5.88 12.43
CA GLY A 62 12.67 -4.84 13.45
C GLY A 62 11.33 -4.09 13.47
N ALA A 63 10.82 -3.72 12.30
CA ALA A 63 9.54 -3.04 12.14
C ALA A 63 8.39 -3.86 12.75
N GLU A 64 8.33 -5.17 12.49
CA GLU A 64 7.32 -6.06 13.08
C GLU A 64 7.33 -6.02 14.61
N LYS A 65 8.51 -6.03 15.23
CA LYS A 65 8.62 -5.96 16.70
C LYS A 65 8.02 -4.66 17.25
N GLU A 66 8.27 -3.53 16.58
CA GLU A 66 7.74 -2.25 17.00
C GLU A 66 6.23 -2.16 16.76
N PHE A 67 5.71 -2.65 15.63
CA PHE A 67 4.26 -2.74 15.36
C PHE A 67 3.54 -3.63 16.38
N LEU A 68 4.13 -4.75 16.78
CA LEU A 68 3.56 -5.62 17.82
C LEU A 68 3.57 -4.97 19.21
N LYS A 69 4.55 -4.10 19.52
CA LYS A 69 4.51 -3.28 20.75
C LYS A 69 3.38 -2.26 20.70
N ALA A 70 3.21 -1.55 19.57
CA ALA A 70 2.10 -0.64 19.35
C ALA A 70 0.76 -1.35 19.54
N LEU A 71 0.61 -2.55 18.97
CA LEU A 71 -0.61 -3.36 19.08
C LEU A 71 -0.96 -3.72 20.54
N LYS A 72 0.04 -4.01 21.37
CA LYS A 72 -0.18 -4.30 22.80
C LYS A 72 -0.64 -3.09 23.60
N LEU A 73 -0.23 -1.90 23.19
CA LEU A 73 -0.50 -0.65 23.90
C LEU A 73 -1.80 0.02 23.43
N THR A 74 -2.25 -0.27 22.19
CA THR A 74 -3.43 0.38 21.63
C THR A 74 -4.72 -0.09 22.30
N ARG A 75 -5.68 0.87 22.47
CA ARG A 75 -6.95 0.65 23.15
C ARG A 75 -8.15 0.74 22.22
N THR A 76 -7.99 1.25 21.01
CA THR A 76 -9.09 1.46 20.06
C THR A 76 -9.08 0.40 18.96
N ASP A 77 -10.24 -0.03 18.53
CA ASP A 77 -10.37 -1.02 17.47
C ASP A 77 -9.92 -0.48 16.10
N SER A 78 -10.17 0.82 15.84
CA SER A 78 -9.69 1.48 14.64
C SER A 78 -8.16 1.41 14.53
N LEU A 79 -7.43 1.77 15.60
CA LEU A 79 -5.97 1.70 15.58
C LEU A 79 -5.46 0.24 15.53
N ARG A 80 -6.17 -0.72 16.17
CA ARG A 80 -5.86 -2.15 16.02
C ARG A 80 -5.95 -2.60 14.58
N SER A 81 -7.01 -2.19 13.88
CA SER A 81 -7.19 -2.50 12.47
C SER A 81 -6.04 -1.96 11.63
N VAL A 82 -5.69 -0.69 11.80
CA VAL A 82 -4.55 -0.08 11.10
C VAL A 82 -3.25 -0.85 11.35
N ILE A 83 -2.93 -1.17 12.62
CA ILE A 83 -1.70 -1.90 12.96
C ILE A 83 -1.70 -3.30 12.34
N TYR A 84 -2.82 -4.00 12.34
CA TYR A 84 -2.91 -5.30 11.68
C TYR A 84 -2.73 -5.20 10.16
N GLY A 85 -3.25 -4.15 9.52
CA GLY A 85 -3.00 -3.86 8.10
C GLY A 85 -1.50 -3.68 7.84
N THR A 86 -0.86 -2.82 8.62
CA THR A 86 0.59 -2.56 8.53
C THR A 86 1.44 -3.83 8.75
N LEU A 87 1.06 -4.69 9.72
CA LEU A 87 1.70 -5.98 9.92
C LEU A 87 1.51 -6.90 8.72
N GLY A 88 0.35 -6.84 8.06
CA GLY A 88 0.10 -7.55 6.81
C GLY A 88 1.04 -7.09 5.70
N ASP A 89 1.15 -5.79 5.48
CA ASP A 89 2.05 -5.21 4.48
C ASP A 89 3.52 -5.56 4.78
N ASN A 90 3.91 -5.53 6.05
CA ASN A 90 5.25 -5.92 6.48
C ASN A 90 5.56 -7.39 6.16
N ARG A 91 4.59 -8.29 6.35
CA ARG A 91 4.74 -9.71 5.98
C ARG A 91 4.81 -9.92 4.48
N GLN A 92 4.11 -9.12 3.67
CA GLN A 92 4.25 -9.16 2.21
C GLN A 92 5.69 -8.79 1.79
N LYS A 93 6.28 -7.77 2.41
CA LYS A 93 7.69 -7.41 2.16
C LYS A 93 8.68 -8.50 2.59
N MET A 94 8.30 -9.35 3.53
CA MET A 94 9.06 -10.54 3.95
C MET A 94 8.72 -11.79 3.12
N GLU A 95 7.94 -11.65 2.05
CA GLU A 95 7.46 -12.75 1.19
C GLU A 95 6.62 -13.81 1.94
N ASP A 96 6.06 -13.46 3.10
CA ASP A 96 5.17 -14.33 3.89
C ASP A 96 3.70 -13.99 3.60
N GLY A 97 3.22 -14.37 2.42
CA GLY A 97 1.84 -14.14 2.01
C GLY A 97 0.79 -14.75 2.97
N PRO A 98 0.90 -16.01 3.39
CA PRO A 98 -0.02 -16.60 4.36
C PRO A 98 -0.08 -15.85 5.70
N GLY A 99 1.05 -15.39 6.23
CA GLY A 99 1.15 -14.57 7.42
C GLY A 99 0.47 -13.22 7.23
N ALA A 100 0.73 -12.57 6.10
CA ALA A 100 0.09 -11.31 5.72
C ALA A 100 -1.45 -11.43 5.69
N TYR A 101 -1.97 -12.45 5.02
CA TYR A 101 -3.42 -12.69 4.95
C TYR A 101 -4.03 -12.96 6.34
N GLY A 102 -3.25 -13.58 7.24
CA GLY A 102 -3.62 -13.76 8.64
C GLY A 102 -3.82 -12.42 9.36
N TYR A 103 -2.92 -11.47 9.15
CA TYR A 103 -3.01 -10.14 9.73
C TYR A 103 -4.13 -9.30 9.09
N TYR A 104 -4.29 -9.28 7.77
CA TYR A 104 -5.40 -8.58 7.11
C TYR A 104 -6.76 -9.03 7.62
N ARG A 105 -6.98 -10.36 7.73
CA ARG A 105 -8.24 -10.88 8.31
C ARG A 105 -8.46 -10.46 9.76
N LYS A 106 -7.40 -10.33 10.56
CA LYS A 106 -7.52 -9.82 11.94
C LYS A 106 -7.89 -8.33 11.93
N GLY A 107 -7.26 -7.52 11.07
CA GLY A 107 -7.59 -6.11 10.93
C GLY A 107 -9.05 -5.88 10.56
N LEU A 108 -9.55 -6.61 9.55
CA LEU A 108 -10.95 -6.52 9.10
C LEU A 108 -11.98 -7.03 10.13
N LYS A 109 -11.56 -7.75 11.18
CA LYS A 109 -12.45 -8.06 12.31
C LYS A 109 -12.67 -6.86 13.23
N TYR A 110 -11.68 -5.98 13.35
CA TYR A 110 -11.78 -4.77 14.17
C TYR A 110 -12.42 -3.61 13.41
N ASP A 111 -12.14 -3.51 12.11
CA ASP A 111 -12.74 -2.54 11.20
C ASP A 111 -12.98 -3.18 9.84
N PRO A 112 -14.21 -3.64 9.56
CA PRO A 112 -14.58 -4.25 8.27
C PRO A 112 -14.55 -3.26 7.10
N ASP A 113 -14.47 -1.95 7.38
CA ASP A 113 -14.46 -0.87 6.41
C ASP A 113 -13.08 -0.22 6.28
N ASN A 114 -12.04 -0.85 6.80
CA ASN A 114 -10.67 -0.40 6.59
C ASN A 114 -10.29 -0.54 5.12
N SER A 115 -10.44 0.55 4.36
CA SER A 115 -10.24 0.58 2.91
C SER A 115 -8.81 0.23 2.49
N MET A 116 -7.80 0.58 3.31
CA MET A 116 -6.41 0.22 3.07
C MET A 116 -6.22 -1.30 3.09
N ILE A 117 -6.75 -1.98 4.12
CA ILE A 117 -6.65 -3.45 4.19
C ILE A 117 -7.43 -4.11 3.06
N LEU A 118 -8.65 -3.63 2.77
CA LEU A 118 -9.47 -4.15 1.67
C LEU A 118 -8.72 -4.04 0.33
N ASN A 119 -8.11 -2.89 0.06
CA ASN A 119 -7.29 -2.67 -1.13
C ASN A 119 -6.07 -3.61 -1.17
N ASN A 120 -5.21 -3.55 -0.16
CA ASN A 120 -3.94 -4.28 -0.19
C ASN A 120 -4.15 -5.79 -0.22
N TYR A 121 -5.12 -6.31 0.56
CA TYR A 121 -5.43 -7.72 0.55
C TYR A 121 -5.98 -8.19 -0.80
N SER A 122 -6.87 -7.39 -1.45
CA SER A 122 -7.39 -7.71 -2.78
C SER A 122 -6.29 -7.71 -3.85
N TYR A 123 -5.38 -6.73 -3.80
CA TYR A 123 -4.23 -6.65 -4.69
C TYR A 123 -3.36 -7.90 -4.60
N TYR A 124 -2.90 -8.28 -3.41
CA TYR A 124 -2.03 -9.45 -3.24
C TYR A 124 -2.71 -10.77 -3.57
N LEU A 125 -4.02 -10.90 -3.36
CA LEU A 125 -4.77 -12.06 -3.83
C LEU A 125 -4.81 -12.12 -5.36
N SER A 126 -5.00 -10.98 -6.03
CA SER A 126 -5.03 -10.90 -7.49
C SER A 126 -3.67 -11.18 -8.12
N GLU A 127 -2.58 -10.72 -7.50
CA GLU A 127 -1.21 -11.03 -7.95
C GLU A 127 -0.89 -12.53 -7.94
N LYS A 128 -1.49 -13.27 -7.01
CA LYS A 128 -1.32 -14.73 -6.90
C LYS A 128 -2.41 -15.53 -7.62
N ASP A 129 -3.33 -14.86 -8.33
CA ASP A 129 -4.52 -15.47 -8.92
C ASP A 129 -5.34 -16.31 -7.90
N GLU A 130 -5.30 -15.88 -6.61
CA GLU A 130 -5.97 -16.55 -5.51
C GLU A 130 -7.30 -15.87 -5.16
N LYS A 131 -8.35 -16.65 -4.91
CA LYS A 131 -9.63 -16.16 -4.38
C LYS A 131 -10.14 -14.89 -5.06
N LEU A 132 -10.04 -14.82 -6.38
CA LEU A 132 -10.39 -13.65 -7.18
C LEU A 132 -11.81 -13.12 -6.89
N SER A 133 -12.78 -13.99 -6.59
CA SER A 133 -14.13 -13.57 -6.19
C SER A 133 -14.15 -12.81 -4.84
N LEU A 134 -13.20 -13.08 -3.94
CA LEU A 134 -13.04 -12.34 -2.70
C LEU A 134 -12.33 -11.01 -2.97
N ALA A 135 -11.27 -11.04 -3.78
CA ALA A 135 -10.56 -9.84 -4.21
C ALA A 135 -11.50 -8.85 -4.91
N ASP A 136 -12.41 -9.35 -5.75
CA ASP A 136 -13.44 -8.57 -6.44
C ASP A 136 -14.29 -7.76 -5.45
N LYS A 137 -14.89 -8.43 -4.47
CA LYS A 137 -15.73 -7.80 -3.45
C LYS A 137 -14.97 -6.80 -2.59
N MET A 138 -13.72 -7.12 -2.20
CA MET A 138 -12.92 -6.24 -1.35
C MET A 138 -12.46 -4.99 -2.10
N SER A 139 -11.98 -5.13 -3.34
CA SER A 139 -11.54 -4.00 -4.16
C SER A 139 -12.72 -3.08 -4.52
N GLU A 140 -13.92 -3.64 -4.79
CA GLU A 140 -15.14 -2.87 -4.98
C GLU A 140 -15.45 -2.03 -3.76
N LYS A 141 -15.50 -2.66 -2.58
CA LYS A 141 -15.76 -1.97 -1.32
C LYS A 141 -14.71 -0.89 -1.00
N ALA A 142 -13.43 -1.14 -1.28
CA ALA A 142 -12.39 -0.12 -1.11
C ALA A 142 -12.66 1.12 -1.98
N CYS A 143 -13.06 0.92 -3.24
CA CYS A 143 -13.45 2.02 -4.13
C CYS A 143 -14.72 2.74 -3.67
N GLU A 144 -15.73 2.03 -3.14
CA GLU A 144 -16.94 2.66 -2.58
C GLU A 144 -16.60 3.57 -1.40
N LEU A 145 -15.68 3.14 -0.53
CA LEU A 145 -15.23 3.92 0.63
C LEU A 145 -14.33 5.11 0.25
N SER A 146 -13.64 5.03 -0.89
CA SER A 146 -12.70 6.05 -1.35
C SER A 146 -12.73 6.17 -2.88
N PRO A 147 -13.80 6.71 -3.47
CA PRO A 147 -14.06 6.63 -4.92
C PRO A 147 -13.08 7.41 -5.81
N ASN A 148 -12.37 8.38 -5.25
CA ASN A 148 -11.38 9.20 -5.97
C ASN A 148 -9.93 8.85 -5.62
N ASN A 149 -9.69 7.67 -5.06
CA ASN A 149 -8.34 7.20 -4.78
C ASN A 149 -7.78 6.44 -6.00
N PRO A 150 -6.77 6.99 -6.73
CA PRO A 150 -6.25 6.37 -7.94
C PRO A 150 -5.65 4.99 -7.69
N THR A 151 -5.01 4.76 -6.54
CA THR A 151 -4.45 3.45 -6.16
C THR A 151 -5.55 2.39 -5.98
N TYR A 152 -6.71 2.77 -5.41
CA TYR A 152 -7.81 1.83 -5.23
C TYR A 152 -8.52 1.51 -6.54
N LEU A 153 -8.65 2.51 -7.42
CA LEU A 153 -9.17 2.31 -8.77
C LEU A 153 -8.26 1.41 -9.60
N ASP A 154 -6.94 1.59 -9.50
CA ASP A 154 -5.95 0.72 -10.14
C ASP A 154 -6.06 -0.72 -9.64
N THR A 155 -6.03 -0.93 -8.33
CA THR A 155 -6.22 -2.27 -7.74
C THR A 155 -7.53 -2.92 -8.20
N ARG A 156 -8.63 -2.16 -8.24
CA ARG A 156 -9.92 -2.65 -8.73
C ARG A 156 -9.84 -3.04 -10.21
N ALA A 157 -9.21 -2.19 -11.04
CA ALA A 157 -8.99 -2.47 -12.46
C ALA A 157 -8.14 -3.74 -12.66
N TRP A 158 -7.09 -3.90 -11.86
CA TRP A 158 -6.22 -5.06 -11.90
C TRP A 158 -6.96 -6.35 -11.53
N VAL A 159 -7.76 -6.33 -10.47
CA VAL A 159 -8.63 -7.47 -10.11
C VAL A 159 -9.59 -7.83 -11.23
N LEU A 160 -10.22 -6.84 -11.87
CA LEU A 160 -11.11 -7.06 -13.02
C LEU A 160 -10.35 -7.62 -14.21
N PHE A 161 -9.13 -7.15 -14.48
CA PHE A 161 -8.25 -7.71 -15.50
C PHE A 161 -7.97 -9.20 -15.24
N LYS A 162 -7.63 -9.59 -14.02
CA LYS A 162 -7.41 -10.98 -13.62
C LYS A 162 -8.68 -11.86 -13.77
N LEU A 163 -9.86 -11.26 -13.66
CA LEU A 163 -11.14 -11.90 -13.89
C LEU A 163 -11.54 -11.95 -15.38
N GLY A 164 -10.72 -11.41 -16.30
CA GLY A 164 -11.02 -11.34 -17.73
C GLY A 164 -12.03 -10.26 -18.12
N ARG A 165 -12.38 -9.34 -17.21
CA ARG A 165 -13.35 -8.24 -17.43
C ARG A 165 -12.62 -6.98 -17.96
N TYR A 166 -11.95 -7.13 -19.10
CA TYR A 166 -10.99 -6.15 -19.61
C TYR A 166 -11.54 -4.77 -19.92
N GLU A 167 -12.77 -4.64 -20.46
CA GLU A 167 -13.37 -3.34 -20.78
C GLU A 167 -13.74 -2.56 -19.51
N GLU A 168 -14.19 -3.26 -18.47
CA GLU A 168 -14.45 -2.64 -17.18
C GLU A 168 -13.15 -2.20 -16.51
N ALA A 169 -12.11 -3.04 -16.57
CA ALA A 169 -10.77 -2.70 -16.10
C ALA A 169 -10.23 -1.45 -16.80
N LYS A 170 -10.37 -1.37 -18.12
CA LYS A 170 -9.95 -0.20 -18.92
C LYS A 170 -10.64 1.08 -18.46
N THR A 171 -11.96 1.01 -18.21
CA THR A 171 -12.72 2.17 -17.76
C THR A 171 -12.23 2.71 -16.42
N LEU A 172 -11.99 1.82 -15.46
CA LEU A 172 -11.46 2.20 -14.13
C LEU A 172 -10.04 2.72 -14.21
N MET A 173 -9.19 2.10 -15.02
CA MET A 173 -7.82 2.55 -15.21
C MET A 173 -7.73 3.95 -15.83
N GLN A 174 -8.63 4.29 -16.76
CA GLN A 174 -8.74 5.65 -17.29
C GLN A 174 -9.11 6.67 -16.22
N GLN A 175 -9.99 6.29 -15.28
CA GLN A 175 -10.33 7.14 -14.13
C GLN A 175 -9.12 7.28 -13.18
N ALA A 176 -8.42 6.19 -12.88
CA ALA A 176 -7.22 6.21 -12.04
C ALA A 176 -6.15 7.15 -12.62
N LEU A 177 -5.86 7.02 -13.92
CA LEU A 177 -4.89 7.86 -14.61
C LEU A 177 -5.31 9.35 -14.67
N ALA A 178 -6.60 9.65 -14.75
CA ALA A 178 -7.09 11.03 -14.72
C ALA A 178 -6.95 11.69 -13.33
N LEU A 179 -6.95 10.89 -12.26
CA LEU A 179 -6.79 11.34 -10.87
C LEU A 179 -5.34 11.32 -10.40
N ASP A 180 -4.50 10.49 -11.00
CA ASP A 180 -3.09 10.37 -10.61
C ASP A 180 -2.26 11.54 -11.14
N GLN A 181 -1.81 12.39 -10.19
CA GLN A 181 -0.93 13.51 -10.48
C GLN A 181 0.56 13.13 -10.47
N SER A 182 0.90 11.96 -9.95
CA SER A 182 2.28 11.49 -9.82
C SER A 182 2.82 10.88 -11.11
N GLY A 183 1.95 10.33 -11.94
CA GLY A 183 2.31 9.54 -13.11
C GLY A 183 2.99 8.24 -12.69
N SER A 184 2.30 7.44 -11.88
CA SER A 184 2.80 6.15 -11.38
C SER A 184 3.18 5.21 -12.50
N ASP A 185 4.37 4.64 -12.41
CA ASP A 185 4.89 3.62 -13.32
C ASP A 185 4.02 2.35 -13.32
N GLU A 186 3.52 1.95 -12.17
CA GLU A 186 2.65 0.77 -12.02
C GLU A 186 1.28 0.98 -12.71
N LEU A 187 0.67 2.17 -12.60
CA LEU A 187 -0.56 2.48 -13.33
C LEU A 187 -0.37 2.38 -14.85
N PHE A 188 0.75 2.89 -15.37
CA PHE A 188 1.04 2.79 -16.80
C PHE A 188 1.26 1.33 -17.22
N LEU A 189 1.95 0.54 -16.40
CA LEU A 189 2.15 -0.88 -16.67
C LEU A 189 0.82 -1.63 -16.77
N HIS A 190 -0.02 -1.52 -15.73
CA HIS A 190 -1.31 -2.21 -15.68
C HIS A 190 -2.23 -1.78 -16.84
N TYR A 191 -2.22 -0.49 -17.19
CA TYR A 191 -3.00 -0.03 -18.33
C TYR A 191 -2.50 -0.60 -19.66
N GLY A 192 -1.20 -0.69 -19.84
CA GLY A 192 -0.61 -1.37 -20.98
C GLY A 192 -1.03 -2.84 -21.07
N ASP A 193 -1.01 -3.57 -19.97
CA ASP A 193 -1.42 -4.99 -19.91
C ASP A 193 -2.92 -5.15 -20.26
N ILE A 194 -3.78 -4.27 -19.76
CA ILE A 194 -5.21 -4.25 -20.08
C ILE A 194 -5.43 -3.99 -21.58
N LEU A 195 -4.76 -2.99 -22.16
CA LEU A 195 -4.87 -2.65 -23.57
C LEU A 195 -4.38 -3.79 -24.49
N TYR A 196 -3.31 -4.46 -24.10
CA TYR A 196 -2.81 -5.63 -24.81
C TYR A 196 -3.82 -6.79 -24.81
N ALA A 197 -4.49 -7.05 -23.69
CA ALA A 197 -5.56 -8.04 -23.61
C ALA A 197 -6.74 -7.67 -24.53
N LEU A 198 -7.02 -6.38 -24.69
CA LEU A 198 -8.02 -5.85 -25.61
C LEU A 198 -7.56 -5.78 -27.08
N LYS A 199 -6.34 -6.25 -27.40
CA LYS A 199 -5.73 -6.22 -28.74
C LYS A 199 -5.38 -4.83 -29.26
N ASP A 200 -5.35 -3.83 -28.42
CA ASP A 200 -4.81 -2.51 -28.75
C ASP A 200 -3.29 -2.49 -28.51
N ASN A 201 -2.59 -3.20 -29.38
CA ASN A 201 -1.13 -3.40 -29.24
C ASN A 201 -0.35 -2.06 -29.33
N PHE A 202 -0.83 -1.13 -30.15
CA PHE A 202 -0.18 0.18 -30.29
C PHE A 202 -0.19 0.96 -28.97
N MET A 203 -1.36 1.07 -28.36
CA MET A 203 -1.49 1.78 -27.08
C MET A 203 -0.84 0.99 -25.92
N ALA A 204 -0.87 -0.33 -25.97
CA ALA A 204 -0.16 -1.15 -24.98
C ALA A 204 1.34 -0.82 -24.94
N VAL A 205 2.00 -0.85 -26.09
CA VAL A 205 3.42 -0.46 -26.24
C VAL A 205 3.67 0.95 -25.70
N PHE A 206 2.81 1.92 -26.07
CA PHE A 206 2.93 3.29 -25.62
C PHE A 206 2.91 3.42 -24.08
N TYR A 207 2.02 2.71 -23.41
CA TYR A 207 1.93 2.78 -21.94
C TYR A 207 3.01 1.98 -21.23
N TRP A 208 3.47 0.86 -21.77
CA TRP A 208 4.63 0.14 -21.25
C TRP A 208 5.93 0.97 -21.33
N GLU A 209 6.14 1.70 -22.45
CA GLU A 209 7.26 2.63 -22.55
C GLU A 209 7.15 3.79 -21.55
N LYS A 210 5.94 4.31 -21.32
CA LYS A 210 5.73 5.29 -20.25
C LYS A 210 6.06 4.74 -18.86
N ALA A 211 5.71 3.49 -18.56
CA ALA A 211 6.10 2.85 -17.30
C ALA A 211 7.63 2.78 -17.18
N ARG A 212 8.34 2.42 -18.26
CA ARG A 212 9.81 2.42 -18.30
C ARG A 212 10.39 3.81 -18.03
N GLU A 213 9.87 4.85 -18.68
CA GLU A 213 10.30 6.24 -18.49
C GLU A 213 10.13 6.71 -17.03
N LYS A 214 9.16 6.15 -16.32
CA LYS A 214 8.90 6.44 -14.91
C LYS A 214 9.73 5.60 -13.94
N GLY A 215 10.49 4.64 -14.42
CA GLY A 215 11.42 3.85 -13.64
C GLY A 215 11.01 2.40 -13.39
N TYR A 216 9.93 1.92 -14.03
CA TYR A 216 9.58 0.51 -13.96
C TYR A 216 10.67 -0.39 -14.53
N ASP A 217 10.76 -1.63 -14.04
CA ASP A 217 11.78 -2.60 -14.44
C ASP A 217 11.83 -2.81 -15.97
N SER A 218 12.96 -2.43 -16.56
CA SER A 218 13.15 -2.47 -18.01
C SER A 218 13.12 -3.89 -18.57
N GLU A 219 13.57 -4.91 -17.83
CA GLU A 219 13.53 -6.30 -18.27
C GLU A 219 12.08 -6.82 -18.38
N GLU A 220 11.23 -6.41 -17.44
CA GLU A 220 9.81 -6.75 -17.45
C GLU A 220 9.07 -6.07 -18.62
N ILE A 221 9.44 -4.84 -18.95
CA ILE A 221 8.91 -4.14 -20.13
C ILE A 221 9.38 -4.83 -21.41
N ASP A 222 10.67 -5.17 -21.52
CA ASP A 222 11.21 -5.87 -22.71
C ASP A 222 10.51 -7.21 -22.96
N LYS A 223 10.16 -7.95 -21.90
CA LYS A 223 9.38 -9.19 -22.04
C LYS A 223 8.00 -8.94 -22.66
N ARG A 224 7.35 -7.83 -22.30
CA ARG A 224 6.03 -7.44 -22.85
C ARG A 224 6.12 -6.99 -24.30
N LEU A 225 7.13 -6.19 -24.65
CA LEU A 225 7.33 -5.71 -26.02
C LEU A 225 7.60 -6.86 -27.00
N LYS A 226 8.40 -7.84 -26.62
CA LYS A 226 8.66 -9.04 -27.44
C LYS A 226 7.37 -9.83 -27.76
N GLN A 227 6.34 -9.79 -26.91
CA GLN A 227 5.07 -10.46 -27.18
C GLN A 227 4.29 -9.80 -28.33
N VAL A 228 4.52 -8.52 -28.59
CA VAL A 228 3.86 -7.79 -29.67
C VAL A 228 4.57 -8.05 -31.02
N GLU A 229 5.90 -8.16 -31.01
CA GLU A 229 6.71 -8.38 -32.22
C GLU A 229 6.53 -9.79 -32.81
N THR A 230 6.14 -10.77 -31.98
CA THR A 230 6.02 -12.18 -32.38
C THR A 230 4.64 -12.57 -32.92
N LYS A 231 3.70 -11.63 -33.06
CA LYS A 231 2.34 -11.82 -33.60
C LYS A 231 2.11 -11.01 -34.84
#